data_c5f215135cb5f2b93434083b8982fd94
#
_entry.id   c5f215135cb5f2b93434083b8982fd94
#
_cell.length_a   1.000
_cell.length_b   1.000
_cell.length_c   1.000
_cell.angle_alpha   90.00
_cell.angle_beta   90.00
_cell.angle_gamma   90.00
#
_symmetry.space_group_name_H-M   'P 1'
#
loop_
_entity.id
_entity.type
_entity.pdbx_description
1 polymer ?
#
loop_
_entity_poly.entity_id
_entity_poly.type
_entity_poly.pdbx_seq_one_letter_code
_entity_poly.pdbx_strand_id
1 'polypeptide(L)'
;MSKVGYIRVSAIDQNTERQEVALKELKVDKIFTEKLSGKNTNRPELHRMLDYVREGDTLYIESISRLARSTKDLLSLVQVLQEKGVDLVSLKENIDTTTPQGRFILTIFGALSELERENILQRQREGIEIAKQNGKVLGRPIIESPKDWDKIITLWKRGEITAVESMKRLNLTKATFYRRVKQLKASEIIN
;
A
#
# COMPACT_ATOMS: atom_id res chain seq x y z
N MET A 1 3.82 29.81 17.83
CA MET A 1 3.92 28.39 18.23
C MET A 1 2.59 27.99 18.83
N SER A 2 1.80 27.26 18.06
CA SER A 2 0.49 26.80 18.51
C SER A 2 0.55 25.31 18.87
N LYS A 3 -0.25 24.91 19.86
CA LYS A 3 -0.42 23.52 20.25
C LYS A 3 -1.63 22.96 19.49
N VAL A 4 -1.42 21.99 18.63
CA VAL A 4 -2.47 21.37 17.81
C VAL A 4 -2.69 19.94 18.27
N GLY A 5 -3.94 19.53 18.47
CA GLY A 5 -4.31 18.18 18.86
C GLY A 5 -4.91 17.40 17.70
N TYR A 6 -4.59 16.11 17.60
CA TYR A 6 -5.26 15.19 16.70
C TYR A 6 -5.83 13.99 17.45
N ILE A 7 -7.11 13.75 17.27
CA ILE A 7 -7.87 12.65 17.87
C ILE A 7 -8.41 11.76 16.77
N ARG A 8 -8.28 10.46 16.92
CA ARG A 8 -8.91 9.47 16.03
C ARG A 8 -9.73 8.48 16.84
N VAL A 9 -11.00 8.35 16.49
CA VAL A 9 -11.92 7.39 17.11
C VAL A 9 -12.50 6.45 16.06
N SER A 10 -12.72 5.19 16.44
CA SER A 10 -13.53 4.29 15.64
C SER A 10 -15.02 4.58 15.90
N ALA A 11 -15.89 4.33 14.92
CA ALA A 11 -17.34 4.50 15.09
C ALA A 11 -17.93 3.66 16.23
N ILE A 12 -17.18 2.64 16.71
CA ILE A 12 -17.56 1.75 17.81
C ILE A 12 -17.06 2.28 19.15
N ASP A 13 -15.93 2.99 19.18
CA ASP A 13 -15.37 3.62 20.40
C ASP A 13 -16.04 4.99 20.62
N GLN A 14 -17.08 5.01 21.42
CA GLN A 14 -17.78 6.25 21.79
C GLN A 14 -16.98 7.14 22.78
N ASN A 15 -15.79 6.72 23.22
CA ASN A 15 -15.07 7.40 24.29
C ASN A 15 -13.98 8.33 23.75
N THR A 16 -14.41 9.45 23.11
CA THR A 16 -13.54 10.59 22.78
C THR A 16 -13.11 11.35 24.03
N GLU A 17 -13.91 11.31 25.10
CA GLU A 17 -13.73 12.11 26.30
C GLU A 17 -12.35 11.97 26.92
N ARG A 18 -11.83 10.74 26.98
CA ARG A 18 -10.50 10.48 27.56
C ARG A 18 -9.36 11.15 26.78
N GLN A 19 -9.41 11.09 25.45
CA GLN A 19 -8.42 11.75 24.59
C GLN A 19 -8.58 13.28 24.63
N GLU A 20 -9.82 13.76 24.64
CA GLU A 20 -10.11 15.19 24.74
C GLU A 20 -9.66 15.77 26.08
N VAL A 21 -9.90 15.08 27.18
CA VAL A 21 -9.45 15.52 28.51
C VAL A 21 -7.94 15.65 28.56
N ALA A 22 -7.21 14.61 28.11
CA ALA A 22 -5.75 14.62 28.09
C ALA A 22 -5.18 15.78 27.26
N LEU A 23 -5.79 16.09 26.10
CA LEU A 23 -5.34 17.20 25.26
C LEU A 23 -5.78 18.58 25.82
N LYS A 24 -6.94 18.67 26.46
CA LYS A 24 -7.40 19.91 27.11
C LYS A 24 -6.52 20.30 28.28
N GLU A 25 -6.04 19.34 29.08
CA GLU A 25 -5.08 19.59 30.18
C GLU A 25 -3.78 20.22 29.66
N LEU A 26 -3.37 19.92 28.45
CA LEU A 26 -2.19 20.51 27.78
C LEU A 26 -2.45 21.90 27.19
N LYS A 27 -3.69 22.42 27.34
CA LYS A 27 -4.12 23.71 26.75
C LYS A 27 -3.85 23.77 25.25
N VAL A 28 -4.31 22.73 24.51
CA VAL A 28 -4.19 22.67 23.04
C VAL A 28 -5.12 23.74 22.44
N ASP A 29 -4.58 24.52 21.50
CA ASP A 29 -5.30 25.65 20.88
C ASP A 29 -6.38 25.19 19.90
N LYS A 30 -6.13 24.07 19.18
CA LYS A 30 -7.05 23.50 18.21
C LYS A 30 -6.97 22.00 18.17
N ILE A 31 -8.12 21.33 18.11
CA ILE A 31 -8.23 19.87 18.02
C ILE A 31 -8.91 19.48 16.72
N PHE A 32 -8.31 18.55 15.99
CA PHE A 32 -8.89 17.88 14.83
C PHE A 32 -9.36 16.49 15.23
N THR A 33 -10.63 16.19 15.02
CA THR A 33 -11.22 14.91 15.44
C THR A 33 -11.66 14.10 14.24
N GLU A 34 -10.97 12.98 13.97
CA GLU A 34 -11.28 12.03 12.92
C GLU A 34 -12.22 10.94 13.42
N LYS A 35 -13.41 10.83 12.84
CA LYS A 35 -14.37 9.75 13.12
C LYS A 35 -14.38 8.77 11.95
N LEU A 36 -13.80 7.57 12.13
CA LEU A 36 -13.72 6.56 11.09
C LEU A 36 -14.66 5.39 11.34
N SER A 37 -15.51 5.08 10.37
CA SER A 37 -16.15 3.78 10.28
C SER A 37 -15.16 2.74 9.72
N GLY A 38 -15.14 1.51 10.29
CA GLY A 38 -14.07 0.51 10.16
C GLY A 38 -13.54 0.13 8.77
N LYS A 39 -14.16 0.59 7.67
CA LYS A 39 -13.69 0.36 6.29
C LYS A 39 -13.17 1.60 5.57
N ASN A 40 -13.38 2.80 6.13
CA ASN A 40 -13.01 4.02 5.44
C ASN A 40 -11.53 4.36 5.68
N THR A 41 -10.75 4.40 4.60
CA THR A 41 -9.33 4.77 4.63
C THR A 41 -9.10 6.26 4.51
N ASN A 42 -10.10 7.02 4.10
CA ASN A 42 -10.01 8.45 3.92
C ASN A 42 -10.00 9.16 5.28
N ARG A 43 -9.03 10.05 5.49
CA ARG A 43 -8.79 10.77 6.76
C ARG A 43 -8.81 12.28 6.52
N PRO A 44 -9.98 12.87 6.24
CA PRO A 44 -10.09 14.27 5.89
C PRO A 44 -9.59 15.21 7.00
N GLU A 45 -9.83 14.86 8.27
CA GLU A 45 -9.38 15.70 9.37
C GLU A 45 -7.86 15.65 9.59
N LEU A 46 -7.22 14.52 9.29
CA LEU A 46 -5.75 14.44 9.25
C LEU A 46 -5.18 15.38 8.18
N HIS A 47 -5.74 15.35 6.97
CA HIS A 47 -5.29 16.24 5.90
C HIS A 47 -5.51 17.71 6.25
N ARG A 48 -6.68 18.06 6.80
CA ARG A 48 -6.95 19.42 7.28
C ARG A 48 -5.98 19.85 8.38
N MET A 49 -5.63 18.95 9.28
CA MET A 49 -4.65 19.22 10.33
C MET A 49 -3.28 19.47 9.73
N LEU A 50 -2.83 18.61 8.80
CA LEU A 50 -1.55 18.78 8.10
C LEU A 50 -1.49 20.10 7.30
N ASP A 51 -2.60 20.53 6.70
CA ASP A 51 -2.68 21.83 6.00
C ASP A 51 -2.71 23.03 6.94
N TYR A 52 -3.18 22.82 8.17
CA TYR A 52 -3.32 23.88 9.17
C TYR A 52 -2.01 24.18 9.89
N VAL A 53 -1.22 23.14 10.24
CA VAL A 53 0.00 23.30 11.03
C VAL A 53 1.10 24.03 10.26
N ARG A 54 1.88 24.85 10.97
CA ARG A 54 2.95 25.70 10.44
C ARG A 54 4.24 25.47 11.21
N GLU A 55 5.32 26.00 10.68
CA GLU A 55 6.63 25.99 11.33
C GLU A 55 6.57 26.51 12.78
N GLY A 56 7.15 25.77 13.69
CA GLY A 56 7.18 26.05 15.11
C GLY A 56 5.95 25.59 15.90
N ASP A 57 4.92 25.01 15.24
CA ASP A 57 3.80 24.40 15.93
C ASP A 57 4.17 23.02 16.48
N THR A 58 3.42 22.56 17.49
CA THR A 58 3.58 21.22 18.07
C THR A 58 2.29 20.44 17.97
N LEU A 59 2.36 19.26 17.33
CA LEU A 59 1.25 18.32 17.23
C LEU A 59 1.23 17.37 18.43
N TYR A 60 0.14 17.39 19.18
CA TYR A 60 -0.11 16.51 20.32
C TYR A 60 -1.08 15.40 19.95
N ILE A 61 -0.71 14.15 20.29
CA ILE A 61 -1.54 12.96 20.12
C ILE A 61 -1.56 12.14 21.41
N GLU A 62 -2.65 11.43 21.67
CA GLU A 62 -2.72 10.51 22.80
C GLU A 62 -1.73 9.36 22.64
N SER A 63 -1.71 8.75 21.45
CA SER A 63 -0.81 7.65 21.12
C SER A 63 -0.51 7.58 19.61
N ILE A 64 0.62 6.98 19.28
CA ILE A 64 1.06 6.74 17.89
C ILE A 64 0.00 5.97 17.09
N SER A 65 -0.66 4.99 17.72
CA SER A 65 -1.71 4.20 17.08
C SER A 65 -2.93 5.03 16.65
N ARG A 66 -3.11 6.21 17.20
CA ARG A 66 -4.17 7.16 16.79
C ARG A 66 -3.75 8.00 15.58
N LEU A 67 -2.47 8.32 15.46
CA LEU A 67 -1.94 9.07 14.32
C LEU A 67 -1.71 8.17 13.10
N ALA A 68 -1.08 7.03 13.28
CA ALA A 68 -0.63 6.15 12.21
C ALA A 68 -1.29 4.76 12.30
N ARG A 69 -1.39 4.06 11.15
CA ARG A 69 -1.92 2.70 11.04
C ARG A 69 -0.82 1.64 10.95
N SER A 70 0.36 2.07 10.60
CA SER A 70 1.56 1.23 10.48
C SER A 70 2.79 2.09 10.77
N THR A 71 3.91 1.45 11.02
CA THR A 71 5.18 2.14 11.22
C THR A 71 5.58 2.94 9.97
N LYS A 72 5.32 2.42 8.78
CA LYS A 72 5.55 3.15 7.53
C LYS A 72 4.70 4.42 7.43
N ASP A 73 3.41 4.34 7.80
CA ASP A 73 2.50 5.50 7.83
C ASP A 73 3.00 6.54 8.84
N LEU A 74 3.42 6.11 10.02
CA LEU A 74 4.03 6.98 11.04
C LEU A 74 5.23 7.74 10.50
N LEU A 75 6.18 7.03 9.92
CA LEU A 75 7.42 7.64 9.42
C LEU A 75 7.15 8.66 8.31
N SER A 76 6.22 8.34 7.40
CA SER A 76 5.81 9.28 6.35
C SER A 76 5.17 10.55 6.93
N LEU A 77 4.32 10.40 7.96
CA LEU A 77 3.70 11.54 8.63
C LEU A 77 4.72 12.37 9.41
N VAL A 78 5.63 11.72 10.12
CA VAL A 78 6.72 12.40 10.85
C VAL A 78 7.62 13.16 9.89
N GLN A 79 7.95 12.59 8.74
CA GLN A 79 8.74 13.28 7.72
C GLN A 79 8.02 14.54 7.22
N VAL A 80 6.72 14.45 6.90
CA VAL A 80 5.92 15.62 6.49
C VAL A 80 5.90 16.70 7.58
N LEU A 81 5.78 16.32 8.86
CA LEU A 81 5.81 17.25 9.97
C LEU A 81 7.18 17.91 10.10
N GLN A 82 8.27 17.15 9.99
CA GLN A 82 9.63 17.68 10.04
C GLN A 82 9.94 18.65 8.88
N GLU A 83 9.50 18.32 7.65
CA GLU A 83 9.64 19.19 6.48
C GLU A 83 8.87 20.52 6.66
N LYS A 84 7.78 20.51 7.45
CA LYS A 84 7.01 21.69 7.83
C LYS A 84 7.58 22.40 9.07
N GLY A 85 8.61 21.88 9.73
CA GLY A 85 9.13 22.41 10.97
C GLY A 85 8.16 22.28 12.16
N VAL A 86 7.33 21.21 12.16
CA VAL A 86 6.33 20.92 13.21
C VAL A 86 6.80 19.77 14.07
N ASP A 87 6.80 19.96 15.39
CA ASP A 87 7.14 18.93 16.35
C ASP A 87 5.95 18.01 16.67
N LEU A 88 6.27 16.77 17.07
CA LEU A 88 5.28 15.76 17.47
C LEU A 88 5.50 15.33 18.91
N VAL A 89 4.41 15.33 19.69
CA VAL A 89 4.38 14.80 21.06
C VAL A 89 3.33 13.71 21.17
N SER A 90 3.75 12.49 21.54
CA SER A 90 2.87 11.37 21.87
C SER A 90 2.87 11.10 23.35
N LEU A 91 1.69 11.22 23.97
CA LEU A 91 1.56 11.18 25.44
C LEU A 91 1.78 9.77 26.00
N LYS A 92 1.16 8.77 25.36
CA LYS A 92 1.22 7.38 25.85
C LYS A 92 2.60 6.76 25.72
N GLU A 93 3.28 6.98 24.61
CA GLU A 93 4.61 6.46 24.35
C GLU A 93 5.72 7.36 24.92
N ASN A 94 5.35 8.54 25.46
CA ASN A 94 6.27 9.52 26.00
C ASN A 94 7.37 9.93 24.98
N ILE A 95 6.95 10.14 23.74
CA ILE A 95 7.84 10.56 22.64
C ILE A 95 7.60 12.05 22.38
N ASP A 96 8.69 12.81 22.42
CA ASP A 96 8.70 14.24 22.18
C ASP A 96 9.83 14.61 21.22
N THR A 97 9.48 14.99 19.98
CA THR A 97 10.48 15.33 18.95
C THR A 97 11.17 16.65 19.15
N THR A 98 10.68 17.49 20.08
CA THR A 98 11.42 18.70 20.48
C THR A 98 12.73 18.32 21.14
N THR A 99 12.81 17.12 21.75
CA THR A 99 13.98 16.61 22.45
C THR A 99 14.86 15.74 21.56
N PRO A 100 16.20 15.71 21.78
CA PRO A 100 17.07 14.79 21.05
C PRO A 100 16.71 13.32 21.26
N GLN A 101 16.25 12.95 22.47
CA GLN A 101 15.82 11.60 22.81
C GLN A 101 14.61 11.14 22.00
N GLY A 102 13.59 11.99 21.89
CA GLY A 102 12.41 11.70 21.10
C GLY A 102 12.71 11.53 19.61
N ARG A 103 13.57 12.38 19.05
CA ARG A 103 14.05 12.24 17.67
C ARG A 103 14.84 10.94 17.45
N PHE A 104 15.68 10.56 18.40
CA PHE A 104 16.43 9.31 18.38
C PHE A 104 15.50 8.08 18.39
N ILE A 105 14.48 8.07 19.25
CA ILE A 105 13.48 7.00 19.29
C ILE A 105 12.79 6.85 17.94
N LEU A 106 12.39 7.94 17.29
CA LEU A 106 11.77 7.87 15.95
C LEU A 106 12.74 7.33 14.89
N THR A 107 14.03 7.65 14.99
CA THR A 107 15.04 7.09 14.08
C THR A 107 15.16 5.57 14.26
N ILE A 108 15.09 5.06 15.49
CA ILE A 108 15.08 3.61 15.76
C ILE A 108 13.84 2.96 15.14
N PHE A 109 12.65 3.55 15.27
CA PHE A 109 11.44 3.04 14.62
C PHE A 109 11.58 2.98 13.09
N GLY A 110 12.26 3.98 12.51
CA GLY A 110 12.58 4.01 11.08
C GLY A 110 13.46 2.83 10.67
N ALA A 111 14.56 2.65 11.36
CA ALA A 111 15.51 1.56 11.10
C ALA A 111 14.86 0.18 11.29
N LEU A 112 14.04 0.01 12.33
CA LEU A 112 13.32 -1.25 12.57
C LEU A 112 12.34 -1.57 11.45
N SER A 113 11.62 -0.58 10.95
CA SER A 113 10.69 -0.76 9.83
C SER A 113 11.38 -1.16 8.53
N GLU A 114 12.56 -0.59 8.25
CA GLU A 114 13.34 -0.97 7.07
C GLU A 114 13.86 -2.40 7.21
N LEU A 115 14.35 -2.78 8.38
CA LEU A 115 14.78 -4.15 8.67
C LEU A 115 13.62 -5.16 8.50
N GLU A 116 12.42 -4.85 9.01
CA GLU A 116 11.24 -5.70 8.81
C GLU A 116 10.90 -5.87 7.32
N ARG A 117 10.98 -4.80 6.55
CA ARG A 117 10.75 -4.81 5.11
C ARG A 117 11.78 -5.68 4.39
N GLU A 118 13.06 -5.54 4.71
CA GLU A 118 14.13 -6.36 4.14
C GLU A 118 13.93 -7.84 4.44
N ASN A 119 13.57 -8.18 5.68
CA ASN A 119 13.28 -9.54 6.09
C ASN A 119 12.08 -10.15 5.35
N ILE A 120 11.04 -9.36 5.08
CA ILE A 120 9.87 -9.80 4.29
C ILE A 120 10.29 -10.07 2.84
N LEU A 121 11.05 -9.17 2.22
CA LEU A 121 11.54 -9.32 0.85
C LEU A 121 12.48 -10.52 0.71
N GLN A 122 13.33 -10.75 1.69
CA GLN A 122 14.22 -11.91 1.71
C GLN A 122 13.43 -13.21 1.77
N ARG A 123 12.49 -13.35 2.71
CA ARG A 123 11.60 -14.52 2.82
C ARG A 123 10.78 -14.75 1.55
N GLN A 124 10.34 -13.67 0.91
CA GLN A 124 9.62 -13.77 -0.37
C GLN A 124 10.54 -14.31 -1.49
N ARG A 125 11.78 -13.85 -1.59
CA ARG A 125 12.77 -14.35 -2.57
C ARG A 125 13.06 -15.82 -2.36
N GLU A 126 13.33 -16.23 -1.11
CA GLU A 126 13.56 -17.62 -0.74
C GLU A 126 12.35 -18.51 -1.09
N GLY A 127 11.14 -18.05 -0.76
CA GLY A 127 9.90 -18.76 -1.11
C GLY A 127 9.68 -18.91 -2.62
N ILE A 128 10.04 -17.88 -3.41
CA ILE A 128 10.00 -17.92 -4.88
C ILE A 128 11.01 -18.94 -5.43
N GLU A 129 12.20 -18.96 -4.86
CA GLU A 129 13.27 -19.88 -5.27
C GLU A 129 12.89 -21.35 -5.00
N ILE A 130 12.38 -21.62 -3.80
CA ILE A 130 11.88 -22.96 -3.43
C ILE A 130 10.70 -23.37 -4.35
N ALA A 131 9.78 -22.43 -4.65
CA ALA A 131 8.68 -22.71 -5.56
C ALA A 131 9.16 -23.06 -6.98
N LYS A 132 10.19 -22.37 -7.48
CA LYS A 132 10.82 -22.68 -8.78
C LYS A 132 11.50 -24.06 -8.78
N GLN A 133 12.25 -24.38 -7.73
CA GLN A 133 12.90 -25.69 -7.57
C GLN A 133 11.87 -26.83 -7.53
N ASN A 134 10.71 -26.59 -6.93
CA ASN A 134 9.58 -27.52 -6.91
C ASN A 134 8.75 -27.52 -8.21
N GLY A 135 9.23 -26.91 -9.29
CA GLY A 135 8.58 -26.90 -10.61
C GLY A 135 7.30 -26.05 -10.68
N LYS A 136 7.03 -25.21 -9.69
CA LYS A 136 5.86 -24.30 -9.75
C LYS A 136 6.10 -23.20 -10.79
N VAL A 137 5.19 -23.10 -11.74
CA VAL A 137 5.16 -21.99 -12.70
C VAL A 137 4.65 -20.74 -11.98
N LEU A 138 5.50 -19.71 -11.89
CA LEU A 138 5.17 -18.44 -11.25
C LEU A 138 4.61 -17.47 -12.31
N GLY A 139 3.66 -16.65 -11.90
CA GLY A 139 3.02 -15.64 -12.73
C GLY A 139 1.61 -16.03 -13.16
N ARG A 140 1.11 -15.34 -14.20
CA ARG A 140 -0.23 -15.61 -14.72
C ARG A 140 -0.29 -17.02 -15.32
N PRO A 141 -1.28 -17.84 -14.95
CA PRO A 141 -1.46 -19.17 -15.54
C PRO A 141 -1.48 -19.11 -17.07
N ILE A 142 -0.82 -20.07 -17.70
CA ILE A 142 -0.87 -20.19 -19.15
C ILE A 142 -2.28 -20.63 -19.51
N ILE A 143 -2.97 -19.82 -20.31
CA ILE A 143 -4.29 -20.18 -20.82
C ILE A 143 -4.07 -21.29 -21.86
N GLU A 144 -4.62 -22.46 -21.61
CA GLU A 144 -4.55 -23.59 -22.54
C GLU A 144 -5.10 -23.21 -23.92
N SER A 145 -4.60 -23.89 -24.95
CA SER A 145 -5.12 -23.69 -26.29
C SER A 145 -6.56 -24.22 -26.38
N PRO A 146 -7.46 -23.52 -27.07
CA PRO A 146 -8.79 -24.05 -27.30
C PRO A 146 -8.74 -25.44 -27.90
N LYS A 147 -9.64 -26.35 -27.53
CA LYS A 147 -9.66 -27.77 -27.98
C LYS A 147 -9.57 -27.94 -29.49
N ASP A 148 -10.18 -27.01 -30.24
CA ASP A 148 -10.18 -27.06 -31.73
C ASP A 148 -9.06 -26.23 -32.36
N TRP A 149 -8.05 -25.82 -31.60
CA TRP A 149 -6.97 -24.93 -32.08
C TRP A 149 -6.29 -25.47 -33.33
N ASP A 150 -5.78 -26.70 -33.28
CA ASP A 150 -5.00 -27.30 -34.39
C ASP A 150 -5.86 -27.45 -35.63
N LYS A 151 -7.11 -27.90 -35.49
CA LYS A 151 -8.06 -28.07 -36.60
C LYS A 151 -8.35 -26.72 -37.27
N ILE A 152 -8.68 -25.70 -36.49
CA ILE A 152 -9.03 -24.40 -37.04
C ILE A 152 -7.83 -23.68 -37.64
N ILE A 153 -6.62 -23.81 -37.08
CA ILE A 153 -5.40 -23.23 -37.63
C ILE A 153 -5.03 -23.92 -38.93
N THR A 154 -5.23 -25.25 -39.07
CA THR A 154 -4.99 -25.98 -40.32
C THR A 154 -5.91 -25.48 -41.44
N LEU A 155 -7.21 -25.34 -41.18
CA LEU A 155 -8.16 -24.78 -42.12
C LEU A 155 -7.81 -23.37 -42.58
N TRP A 156 -7.38 -22.54 -41.62
CA TRP A 156 -6.93 -21.18 -41.92
C TRP A 156 -5.64 -21.14 -42.74
N LYS A 157 -4.64 -21.96 -42.41
CA LYS A 157 -3.39 -22.06 -43.19
C LYS A 157 -3.63 -22.55 -44.62
N ARG A 158 -4.66 -23.38 -44.85
CA ARG A 158 -5.08 -23.84 -46.19
C ARG A 158 -5.93 -22.81 -46.95
N GLY A 159 -6.29 -21.70 -46.31
CA GLY A 159 -7.15 -20.68 -46.94
C GLY A 159 -8.65 -21.01 -46.99
N GLU A 160 -9.05 -22.11 -46.33
CA GLU A 160 -10.47 -22.56 -46.32
C GLU A 160 -11.37 -21.67 -45.45
N ILE A 161 -10.79 -21.02 -44.46
CA ILE A 161 -11.48 -20.03 -43.58
C ILE A 161 -10.64 -18.77 -43.37
N THR A 162 -11.30 -17.66 -43.12
CA THR A 162 -10.62 -16.37 -42.83
C THR A 162 -10.09 -16.32 -41.42
N ALA A 163 -9.12 -15.42 -41.15
CA ALA A 163 -8.62 -15.16 -39.79
C ALA A 163 -9.74 -14.69 -38.86
N VAL A 164 -10.69 -13.91 -39.38
CA VAL A 164 -11.85 -13.40 -38.59
C VAL A 164 -12.74 -14.56 -38.18
N GLU A 165 -13.02 -15.49 -39.10
CA GLU A 165 -13.82 -16.67 -38.82
C GLU A 165 -13.11 -17.61 -37.82
N SER A 166 -11.78 -17.78 -37.96
CA SER A 166 -10.97 -18.55 -37.00
C SER A 166 -11.04 -17.98 -35.60
N MET A 167 -10.87 -16.67 -35.46
CA MET A 167 -10.99 -15.98 -34.17
C MET A 167 -12.37 -16.17 -33.54
N LYS A 168 -13.43 -16.09 -34.35
CA LYS A 168 -14.83 -16.29 -33.90
C LYS A 168 -15.05 -17.72 -33.40
N ARG A 169 -14.62 -18.74 -34.17
CA ARG A 169 -14.76 -20.17 -33.81
C ARG A 169 -13.98 -20.54 -32.56
N LEU A 170 -12.79 -19.95 -32.37
CA LEU A 170 -11.93 -20.17 -31.21
C LEU A 170 -12.28 -19.28 -30.01
N ASN A 171 -13.22 -18.38 -30.14
CA ASN A 171 -13.58 -17.35 -29.15
C ASN A 171 -12.35 -16.58 -28.63
N LEU A 172 -11.47 -16.15 -29.54
CA LEU A 172 -10.24 -15.45 -29.24
C LEU A 172 -10.28 -14.00 -29.76
N THR A 173 -9.70 -13.09 -28.98
CA THR A 173 -9.45 -11.74 -29.46
C THR A 173 -8.32 -11.72 -30.51
N LYS A 174 -8.32 -10.73 -31.39
CA LYS A 174 -7.31 -10.52 -32.44
C LYS A 174 -5.89 -10.60 -31.88
N ALA A 175 -5.62 -9.91 -30.78
CA ALA A 175 -4.29 -9.88 -30.15
C ALA A 175 -3.86 -11.28 -29.66
N THR A 176 -4.77 -12.03 -29.04
CA THR A 176 -4.48 -13.39 -28.53
C THR A 176 -4.26 -14.37 -29.68
N PHE A 177 -5.08 -14.31 -30.72
CA PHE A 177 -4.96 -15.17 -31.90
C PHE A 177 -3.60 -15.01 -32.56
N TYR A 178 -3.20 -13.79 -32.96
CA TYR A 178 -1.94 -13.57 -33.65
C TYR A 178 -0.71 -13.82 -32.77
N ARG A 179 -0.81 -13.57 -31.45
CA ARG A 179 0.27 -13.93 -30.52
C ARG A 179 0.51 -15.43 -30.49
N ARG A 180 -0.55 -16.25 -30.43
CA ARG A 180 -0.46 -17.72 -30.48
C ARG A 180 0.06 -18.24 -31.83
N VAL A 181 -0.40 -17.66 -32.92
CA VAL A 181 0.12 -18.01 -34.28
C VAL A 181 1.62 -17.71 -34.38
N LYS A 182 2.07 -16.59 -33.80
CA LYS A 182 3.51 -16.25 -33.76
C LYS A 182 4.32 -17.27 -32.93
N GLN A 183 3.78 -17.71 -31.81
CA GLN A 183 4.40 -18.74 -30.97
C GLN A 183 4.51 -20.10 -31.73
N LEU A 184 3.47 -20.48 -32.45
CA LEU A 184 3.43 -21.70 -33.24
C LEU A 184 4.48 -21.69 -34.39
N LYS A 185 4.61 -20.56 -35.10
CA LYS A 185 5.65 -20.37 -36.12
C LYS A 185 7.07 -20.48 -35.53
N ALA A 186 7.27 -19.94 -34.34
CA ALA A 186 8.56 -19.99 -33.65
C ALA A 186 8.92 -21.44 -33.25
N SER A 187 7.95 -22.25 -32.83
CA SER A 187 8.18 -23.68 -32.52
C SER A 187 8.36 -24.55 -33.77
N GLU A 188 7.77 -24.20 -34.93
CA GLU A 188 7.96 -24.90 -36.22
C GLU A 188 9.35 -24.62 -36.85
N ILE A 189 10.04 -23.54 -36.45
CA ILE A 189 11.40 -23.20 -36.96
C ILE A 189 12.51 -23.90 -36.16
N ILE A 190 12.20 -24.37 -34.95
CA ILE A 190 13.19 -25.00 -34.04
C ILE A 190 13.22 -26.54 -34.18
N ASN A 191 12.23 -27.13 -34.86
CA ASN A 191 12.19 -28.54 -35.23
C ASN A 191 12.52 -28.76 -36.73
#